data_0d9cd3c626f4cc1affefc33c6d9d520d
#
_entry.id   0d9cd3c626f4cc1affefc33c6d9d520d
#
_cell.length_a   1.000
_cell.length_b   1.000
_cell.length_c   1.000
_cell.angle_alpha   90.00
_cell.angle_beta   90.00
_cell.angle_gamma   90.00
#
_symmetry.space_group_name_H-M   'P 1'
#
loop_
_entity.id
_entity.type
_entity.pdbx_description
1 polymer ?
#
loop_
_entity_poly.entity_id
_entity_poly.type
_entity_poly.pdbx_seq_one_letter_code
_entity_poly.pdbx_strand_id
1 'polypeptide(L)'
;ANGVVIVTTKSGKEGKTQVSFNGSLGWKKVTKLVKTLDPYNFAYALYERGGTNYGNFADLDIWKSVEGTDYQDEVFGRTGVQKQYNVNVSGGSKDIKYNVSFAHNDEKSIMIGSGYAKNNVNAKINANLNKWLSLDFNGRMAYTKLDGLNGGADTNESNAANSIVANTVKFYPVYPLT
;
A
#
# COMPACT_ATOMS: atom_id res chain seq x y z
N ALA A 1 6.72 -19.46 -28.10
CA ALA A 1 7.71 -18.39 -28.20
C ALA A 1 7.48 -17.47 -26.98
N ASN A 2 8.48 -17.35 -26.14
CA ASN A 2 8.42 -16.45 -24.99
C ASN A 2 8.72 -15.03 -25.49
N GLY A 3 7.78 -14.10 -25.28
CA GLY A 3 7.97 -12.69 -25.62
C GLY A 3 9.08 -12.05 -24.77
N VAL A 4 9.81 -11.10 -25.37
CA VAL A 4 10.84 -10.32 -24.68
C VAL A 4 10.32 -8.90 -24.47
N VAL A 5 10.38 -8.39 -23.23
CA VAL A 5 10.10 -7.00 -22.91
C VAL A 5 11.42 -6.26 -22.72
N ILE A 6 11.71 -5.31 -23.60
CA ILE A 6 12.90 -4.47 -23.49
C ILE A 6 12.49 -3.14 -22.85
N VAL A 7 13.06 -2.81 -21.70
CA VAL A 7 12.84 -1.53 -21.02
C VAL A 7 14.07 -0.64 -21.21
N THR A 8 13.91 0.44 -21.96
CA THR A 8 14.95 1.45 -22.14
C THR A 8 14.70 2.65 -21.23
N THR A 9 15.64 2.95 -20.34
CA THR A 9 15.54 4.11 -19.46
C THR A 9 15.94 5.39 -20.20
N LYS A 10 15.34 6.51 -19.78
CA LYS A 10 15.67 7.84 -20.32
C LYS A 10 17.16 8.14 -20.11
N SER A 11 17.82 8.59 -21.15
CA SER A 11 19.21 9.06 -21.13
C SER A 11 19.23 10.59 -21.25
N GLY A 12 20.32 11.22 -20.86
CA GLY A 12 20.57 12.62 -21.13
C GLY A 12 20.63 12.88 -22.64
N LYS A 13 20.26 14.08 -23.02
CA LYS A 13 20.35 14.57 -24.41
C LYS A 13 21.25 15.80 -24.44
N GLU A 14 21.89 16.03 -25.60
CA GLU A 14 22.59 17.27 -25.85
C GLU A 14 21.64 18.46 -25.78
N GLY A 15 22.05 19.52 -25.11
CA GLY A 15 21.28 20.73 -24.93
C GLY A 15 21.40 21.32 -23.53
N LYS A 16 20.72 22.42 -23.32
CA LYS A 16 20.67 23.11 -22.02
C LYS A 16 20.09 22.18 -20.96
N THR A 17 20.57 22.31 -19.73
CA THR A 17 20.01 21.63 -18.57
C THR A 17 18.53 21.89 -18.44
N GLN A 18 17.75 20.84 -18.37
CA GLN A 18 16.33 20.88 -18.11
C GLN A 18 16.02 20.26 -16.75
N VAL A 19 15.20 20.95 -16.00
CA VAL A 19 14.69 20.47 -14.71
C VAL A 19 13.20 20.26 -14.87
N SER A 20 12.72 19.08 -14.54
CA SER A 20 11.29 18.78 -14.47
C SER A 20 10.89 18.34 -13.09
N PHE A 21 9.75 18.81 -12.63
CA PHE A 21 9.12 18.42 -11.38
C PHE A 21 7.72 17.91 -11.67
N ASN A 22 7.38 16.76 -11.10
CA ASN A 22 6.04 16.22 -11.10
C ASN A 22 5.65 15.89 -9.66
N GLY A 23 4.46 16.31 -9.27
CA GLY A 23 3.89 15.99 -7.98
C GLY A 23 2.46 15.50 -8.13
N SER A 24 2.08 14.52 -7.34
CA SER A 24 0.69 14.08 -7.23
C SER A 24 0.31 13.82 -5.78
N LEU A 25 -0.95 14.12 -5.47
CA LEU A 25 -1.58 13.85 -4.19
C LEU A 25 -2.86 13.09 -4.47
N GLY A 26 -3.02 11.96 -3.84
CA GLY A 26 -4.19 11.10 -3.99
C GLY A 26 -4.77 10.68 -2.65
N TRP A 27 -6.07 10.41 -2.66
CA TRP A 27 -6.79 9.86 -1.52
C TRP A 27 -7.39 8.53 -1.91
N LYS A 28 -7.34 7.58 -0.98
CA LYS A 28 -7.88 6.24 -1.13
C LYS A 28 -8.90 6.01 -0.04
N LYS A 29 -10.04 5.46 -0.39
CA LYS A 29 -11.06 5.06 0.56
C LYS A 29 -11.62 3.71 0.13
N VAL A 30 -12.01 2.88 1.11
CA VAL A 30 -12.71 1.65 0.79
C VAL A 30 -14.03 1.98 0.08
N THR A 31 -14.32 1.30 -1.01
CA THR A 31 -15.53 1.56 -1.81
C THR A 31 -16.74 0.78 -1.31
N LYS A 32 -16.51 -0.39 -0.74
CA LYS A 32 -17.57 -1.27 -0.23
C LYS A 32 -17.03 -2.16 0.87
N LEU A 33 -17.75 -2.23 1.96
CA LEU A 33 -17.54 -3.19 3.05
C LEU A 33 -18.51 -4.37 2.91
N VAL A 34 -18.17 -5.48 3.52
CA VAL A 34 -19.06 -6.64 3.61
C VAL A 34 -20.12 -6.35 4.66
N LYS A 35 -21.37 -6.60 4.34
CA LYS A 35 -22.44 -6.46 5.33
C LYS A 35 -22.33 -7.59 6.37
N THR A 36 -22.10 -7.21 7.62
CA THR A 36 -22.04 -8.12 8.78
C THR A 36 -23.36 -8.09 9.55
N LEU A 37 -23.54 -9.07 10.42
CA LEU A 37 -24.69 -9.10 11.33
C LEU A 37 -24.50 -8.10 12.46
N ASP A 38 -25.58 -7.49 12.91
CA ASP A 38 -25.62 -6.75 14.16
C ASP A 38 -25.57 -7.72 15.37
N PRO A 39 -25.34 -7.20 16.60
CA PRO A 39 -25.20 -8.05 17.79
C PRO A 39 -26.36 -9.00 18.05
N TYR A 40 -27.59 -8.52 17.85
CA TYR A 40 -28.77 -9.36 18.07
C TYR A 40 -28.87 -10.49 17.04
N ASN A 41 -28.77 -10.18 15.76
CA ASN A 41 -28.83 -11.19 14.71
C ASN A 41 -27.64 -12.14 14.76
N PHE A 42 -26.47 -11.67 15.18
CA PHE A 42 -25.30 -12.53 15.42
C PHE A 42 -25.55 -13.51 16.57
N ALA A 43 -26.04 -13.04 17.73
CA ALA A 43 -26.36 -13.89 18.87
C ALA A 43 -27.48 -14.90 18.52
N TYR A 44 -28.49 -14.46 17.79
CA TYR A 44 -29.57 -15.31 17.30
C TYR A 44 -29.07 -16.44 16.39
N ALA A 45 -28.21 -16.12 15.44
CA ALA A 45 -27.61 -17.11 14.56
C ALA A 45 -26.75 -18.15 15.30
N LEU A 46 -26.03 -17.74 16.33
CA LEU A 46 -25.27 -18.65 17.19
C LEU A 46 -26.17 -19.54 18.04
N TYR A 47 -27.24 -18.97 18.61
CA TYR A 47 -28.24 -19.72 19.37
C TYR A 47 -28.92 -20.80 18.51
N GLU A 48 -29.33 -20.47 17.29
CA GLU A 48 -29.94 -21.44 16.38
C GLU A 48 -28.98 -22.59 16.00
N ARG A 49 -27.67 -22.28 15.86
CA ARG A 49 -26.68 -23.29 15.45
C ARG A 49 -26.30 -24.26 16.55
N GLY A 50 -26.23 -23.83 17.78
CA GLY A 50 -25.65 -24.63 18.86
C GLY A 50 -26.34 -24.52 20.21
N GLY A 51 -27.43 -23.78 20.29
CA GLY A 51 -28.14 -23.57 21.54
C GLY A 51 -27.23 -23.03 22.65
N THR A 52 -27.39 -23.54 23.86
CA THR A 52 -26.66 -23.11 25.06
C THR A 52 -25.15 -23.44 25.01
N ASN A 53 -24.70 -24.23 24.07
CA ASN A 53 -23.27 -24.58 23.94
C ASN A 53 -22.37 -23.39 23.53
N TYR A 54 -22.97 -22.28 23.08
CA TYR A 54 -22.24 -21.06 22.73
C TYR A 54 -22.25 -20.00 23.85
N GLY A 55 -22.39 -20.42 25.10
CA GLY A 55 -22.24 -19.54 26.24
C GLY A 55 -23.43 -18.60 26.48
N ASN A 56 -23.15 -17.33 26.80
CA ASN A 56 -24.14 -16.35 27.22
C ASN A 56 -25.08 -15.83 26.12
N PHE A 57 -25.05 -16.38 24.94
CA PHE A 57 -25.96 -16.01 23.84
C PHE A 57 -27.38 -16.58 24.01
N ALA A 58 -27.63 -17.33 25.06
CA ALA A 58 -28.98 -17.88 25.35
C ALA A 58 -30.01 -16.80 25.70
N ASP A 59 -29.59 -15.69 26.31
CA ASP A 59 -30.44 -14.54 26.60
C ASP A 59 -30.36 -13.52 25.48
N LEU A 60 -31.20 -13.69 24.46
CA LEU A 60 -31.19 -12.86 23.27
C LEU A 60 -31.63 -11.41 23.51
N ASP A 61 -32.43 -11.16 24.57
CA ASP A 61 -32.99 -9.83 24.80
C ASP A 61 -31.91 -8.83 25.25
N ILE A 62 -30.85 -9.29 25.89
CA ILE A 62 -29.68 -8.47 26.23
C ILE A 62 -29.07 -7.84 24.98
N TRP A 63 -29.00 -8.60 23.90
CA TRP A 63 -28.30 -8.18 22.68
C TRP A 63 -29.06 -7.15 21.84
N LYS A 64 -30.35 -6.93 22.11
CA LYS A 64 -31.14 -5.88 21.44
C LYS A 64 -30.69 -4.47 21.78
N SER A 65 -30.10 -4.28 22.97
CA SER A 65 -29.63 -2.99 23.45
C SER A 65 -28.12 -2.77 23.30
N VAL A 66 -27.40 -3.79 22.82
CA VAL A 66 -25.95 -3.70 22.63
C VAL A 66 -25.66 -3.01 21.30
N GLU A 67 -24.89 -1.92 21.36
CA GLU A 67 -24.35 -1.27 20.18
C GLU A 67 -23.23 -2.13 19.58
N GLY A 68 -23.35 -2.47 18.30
CA GLY A 68 -22.38 -3.28 17.60
C GLY A 68 -21.16 -2.50 17.17
N THR A 69 -20.00 -3.14 17.19
CA THR A 69 -18.78 -2.58 16.62
C THR A 69 -18.59 -3.04 15.17
N ASP A 70 -18.50 -2.09 14.24
CA ASP A 70 -18.07 -2.40 12.86
C ASP A 70 -16.54 -2.40 12.77
N TYR A 71 -15.96 -3.57 12.99
CA TYR A 71 -14.51 -3.74 12.91
C TYR A 71 -13.93 -3.47 11.52
N GLN A 72 -14.73 -3.53 10.47
CA GLN A 72 -14.27 -3.18 9.13
C GLN A 72 -14.07 -1.68 9.01
N ASP A 73 -14.96 -0.87 9.59
CA ASP A 73 -14.80 0.58 9.62
C ASP A 73 -13.61 0.99 10.48
N GLU A 74 -13.42 0.36 11.62
CA GLU A 74 -12.28 0.61 12.50
C GLU A 74 -10.93 0.28 11.84
N VAL A 75 -10.85 -0.80 11.09
CA VAL A 75 -9.60 -1.25 10.48
C VAL A 75 -9.37 -0.62 9.10
N PHE A 76 -10.42 -0.41 8.29
CA PHE A 76 -10.34 0.03 6.89
C PHE A 76 -11.10 1.32 6.60
N GLY A 77 -11.87 1.87 7.54
CA GLY A 77 -12.74 3.03 7.33
C GLY A 77 -12.00 4.35 7.10
N ARG A 78 -10.71 4.41 7.43
CA ARG A 78 -9.93 5.63 7.28
C ARG A 78 -9.61 5.95 5.82
N THR A 79 -9.34 7.22 5.58
CA THR A 79 -8.85 7.68 4.28
C THR A 79 -7.33 7.52 4.20
N GLY A 80 -6.87 6.71 3.27
CA GLY A 80 -5.47 6.61 2.91
C GLY A 80 -5.03 7.82 2.09
N VAL A 81 -3.77 8.23 2.25
CA VAL A 81 -3.19 9.36 1.52
C VAL A 81 -1.94 8.89 0.79
N GLN A 82 -1.85 9.22 -0.49
CA GLN A 82 -0.70 8.92 -1.32
C GLN A 82 -0.08 10.23 -1.82
N LYS A 83 1.22 10.39 -1.61
CA LYS A 83 2.01 11.52 -2.10
C LYS A 83 3.13 10.99 -2.97
N GLN A 84 3.28 11.60 -4.14
CA GLN A 84 4.36 11.25 -5.05
C GLN A 84 5.02 12.52 -5.56
N TYR A 85 6.34 12.56 -5.49
CA TYR A 85 7.14 13.64 -6.01
C TYR A 85 8.26 13.07 -6.86
N ASN A 86 8.46 13.67 -8.01
CA ASN A 86 9.55 13.29 -8.91
C ASN A 86 10.25 14.55 -9.40
N VAL A 87 11.57 14.58 -9.23
CA VAL A 87 12.44 15.61 -9.80
C VAL A 87 13.37 14.93 -10.78
N ASN A 88 13.49 15.49 -11.96
CA ASN A 88 14.43 15.00 -12.96
C ASN A 88 15.24 16.17 -13.52
N VAL A 89 16.56 15.99 -13.56
CA VAL A 89 17.50 16.93 -14.12
C VAL A 89 18.23 16.22 -15.26
N SER A 90 18.14 16.75 -16.45
CA SER A 90 18.82 16.18 -17.61
C SER A 90 19.41 17.26 -18.51
N GLY A 91 20.49 16.93 -19.18
CA GLY A 91 21.16 17.84 -20.08
C GLY A 91 22.43 17.23 -20.62
N GLY A 92 23.22 18.03 -21.30
CA GLY A 92 24.53 17.61 -21.76
C GLY A 92 25.09 18.45 -22.87
N SER A 93 26.35 18.21 -23.12
CA SER A 93 27.10 18.68 -24.27
C SER A 93 27.26 17.53 -25.31
N LYS A 94 28.03 17.80 -26.38
CA LYS A 94 28.43 16.78 -27.35
C LYS A 94 29.15 15.61 -26.66
N ASP A 95 29.98 15.92 -25.66
CA ASP A 95 30.86 14.95 -25.03
C ASP A 95 30.31 14.36 -23.73
N ILE A 96 29.43 15.06 -23.03
CA ILE A 96 28.88 14.61 -21.72
C ILE A 96 27.37 14.76 -21.75
N LYS A 97 26.64 13.68 -21.45
CA LYS A 97 25.19 13.66 -21.31
C LYS A 97 24.82 13.04 -19.97
N TYR A 98 23.87 13.64 -19.28
CA TYR A 98 23.46 13.18 -17.97
C TYR A 98 21.94 13.22 -17.78
N ASN A 99 21.46 12.31 -16.97
CA ASN A 99 20.08 12.29 -16.46
C ASN A 99 20.12 11.82 -15.01
N VAL A 100 19.68 12.69 -14.12
CA VAL A 100 19.58 12.38 -12.68
C VAL A 100 18.15 12.58 -12.26
N SER A 101 17.58 11.60 -11.59
CA SER A 101 16.22 11.68 -11.07
C SER A 101 16.12 11.24 -9.61
N PHE A 102 15.26 11.92 -8.89
CA PHE A 102 14.84 11.57 -7.55
C PHE A 102 13.34 11.39 -7.53
N ALA A 103 12.86 10.29 -6.97
CA ALA A 103 11.45 10.03 -6.75
C ALA A 103 11.19 9.67 -5.30
N HIS A 104 10.22 10.35 -4.69
CA HIS A 104 9.70 10.06 -3.36
C HIS A 104 8.25 9.64 -3.45
N ASN A 105 7.92 8.48 -2.88
CA ASN A 105 6.55 8.00 -2.74
C ASN A 105 6.29 7.76 -1.26
N ASP A 106 5.23 8.36 -0.73
CA ASP A 106 4.74 8.17 0.64
C ASP A 106 3.27 7.78 0.57
N GLU A 107 2.94 6.66 1.16
CA GLU A 107 1.58 6.14 1.19
C GLU A 107 1.17 5.72 2.60
N LYS A 108 0.15 6.38 3.12
CA LYS A 108 -0.63 5.90 4.26
C LYS A 108 -1.79 5.07 3.74
N SER A 109 -1.84 3.80 4.09
CA SER A 109 -2.89 2.89 3.64
C SER A 109 -4.25 3.20 4.27
N ILE A 110 -5.32 2.68 3.70
CA ILE A 110 -6.65 2.65 4.33
C ILE A 110 -6.68 1.75 5.56
N MET A 111 -5.79 0.75 5.63
CA MET A 111 -5.68 -0.14 6.78
C MET A 111 -4.87 0.54 7.89
N ILE A 112 -5.40 0.49 9.13
CA ILE A 112 -4.74 1.06 10.30
C ILE A 112 -3.32 0.48 10.48
N GLY A 113 -2.36 1.33 10.85
CA GLY A 113 -0.97 0.93 11.11
C GLY A 113 -0.16 0.56 9.87
N SER A 114 -0.70 0.63 8.65
CA SER A 114 0.02 0.25 7.44
C SER A 114 0.30 1.40 6.49
N GLY A 115 1.43 1.31 5.80
CA GLY A 115 1.89 2.31 4.86
C GLY A 115 3.29 2.01 4.33
N TYR A 116 3.78 2.82 3.42
CA TYR A 116 5.17 2.75 2.99
C TYR A 116 5.70 4.11 2.57
N ALA A 117 7.01 4.28 2.71
CA ALA A 117 7.74 5.39 2.13
C ALA A 117 8.90 4.85 1.28
N LYS A 118 9.02 5.32 0.05
CA LYS A 118 10.05 4.87 -0.88
C LYS A 118 10.75 6.04 -1.53
N ASN A 119 12.08 6.04 -1.45
CA ASN A 119 12.95 6.99 -2.12
C ASN A 119 13.76 6.26 -3.17
N ASN A 120 13.77 6.79 -4.38
CA ASN A 120 14.56 6.27 -5.48
C ASN A 120 15.45 7.38 -6.04
N VAL A 121 16.72 7.07 -6.23
CA VAL A 121 17.69 7.92 -6.94
C VAL A 121 18.18 7.15 -8.15
N ASN A 122 18.14 7.76 -9.30
CA ASN A 122 18.75 7.20 -10.52
C ASN A 122 19.67 8.26 -11.11
N ALA A 123 20.88 7.85 -11.49
CA ALA A 123 21.84 8.69 -12.17
C ALA A 123 22.40 7.94 -13.38
N LYS A 124 22.31 8.55 -14.54
CA LYS A 124 22.90 8.04 -15.78
C LYS A 124 23.78 9.14 -16.39
N ILE A 125 25.03 8.81 -16.61
CA ILE A 125 26.03 9.70 -17.19
C ILE A 125 26.72 8.95 -18.32
N ASN A 126 26.75 9.58 -19.49
CA ASN A 126 27.50 9.10 -20.65
C ASN A 126 28.52 10.19 -21.00
N ALA A 127 29.80 9.87 -21.00
CA ALA A 127 30.86 10.82 -21.25
C ALA A 127 31.89 10.25 -22.23
N ASN A 128 32.20 11.00 -23.27
CA ASN A 128 33.33 10.76 -24.12
C ASN A 128 34.52 11.60 -23.66
N LEU A 129 35.39 10.99 -22.85
CA LEU A 129 36.53 11.70 -22.23
C LEU A 129 37.60 12.10 -23.21
N ASN A 130 37.81 11.25 -24.26
CA ASN A 130 38.64 11.53 -25.38
C ASN A 130 38.33 10.56 -26.56
N LYS A 131 39.11 10.57 -27.66
CA LYS A 131 38.82 9.76 -28.85
C LYS A 131 38.86 8.24 -28.65
N TRP A 132 39.47 7.77 -27.58
CA TRP A 132 39.64 6.35 -27.29
C TRP A 132 39.00 5.91 -25.94
N LEU A 133 38.47 6.85 -25.16
CA LEU A 133 37.91 6.56 -23.85
C LEU A 133 36.51 7.17 -23.67
N SER A 134 35.53 6.30 -23.43
CA SER A 134 34.19 6.67 -23.06
C SER A 134 33.83 6.09 -21.69
N LEU A 135 33.00 6.77 -20.94
CA LEU A 135 32.45 6.37 -19.62
C LEU A 135 30.94 6.31 -19.71
N ASP A 136 30.38 5.14 -19.40
CA ASP A 136 28.96 4.95 -19.18
C ASP A 136 28.71 4.57 -17.73
N PHE A 137 28.09 5.49 -16.98
CA PHE A 137 27.69 5.25 -15.59
C PHE A 137 26.18 5.15 -15.49
N ASN A 138 25.69 4.11 -14.80
CA ASN A 138 24.27 3.92 -14.52
C ASN A 138 24.10 3.44 -13.06
N GLY A 139 23.86 4.38 -12.16
CA GLY A 139 23.65 4.13 -10.75
C GLY A 139 22.16 4.19 -10.38
N ARG A 140 21.69 3.24 -9.57
CA ARG A 140 20.33 3.21 -9.03
C ARG A 140 20.39 2.87 -7.55
N MET A 141 19.68 3.66 -6.75
CA MET A 141 19.54 3.42 -5.33
C MET A 141 18.06 3.53 -4.96
N ALA A 142 17.60 2.60 -4.13
CA ALA A 142 16.26 2.63 -3.57
C ALA A 142 16.33 2.39 -2.06
N TYR A 143 15.63 3.22 -1.31
CA TYR A 143 15.40 3.03 0.11
C TYR A 143 13.89 2.95 0.36
N THR A 144 13.44 1.88 0.98
CA THR A 144 12.03 1.64 1.26
C THR A 144 11.85 1.39 2.76
N LYS A 145 10.97 2.17 3.38
CA LYS A 145 10.46 1.92 4.72
C LYS A 145 9.03 1.40 4.59
N LEU A 146 8.77 0.26 5.19
CA LEU A 146 7.44 -0.35 5.25
C LEU A 146 6.94 -0.25 6.69
N ASP A 147 5.76 0.30 6.85
CA ASP A 147 5.01 0.25 8.09
C ASP A 147 3.87 -0.75 7.90
N GLY A 148 3.75 -1.72 8.79
CA GLY A 148 2.73 -2.76 8.67
C GLY A 148 2.58 -3.57 9.93
N LEU A 149 1.41 -4.15 10.11
CA LEU A 149 1.16 -5.11 11.16
C LEU A 149 1.82 -6.44 10.78
N ASN A 150 2.52 -7.06 11.73
CA ASN A 150 3.03 -8.42 11.58
C ASN A 150 1.84 -9.36 11.34
N GLY A 151 1.78 -9.97 10.16
CA GLY A 151 0.67 -10.83 9.78
C GLY A 151 -0.02 -10.43 8.49
N GLY A 152 0.61 -9.59 7.70
CA GLY A 152 0.32 -9.20 6.32
C GLY A 152 -1.11 -9.42 5.79
N ALA A 153 -1.51 -8.67 4.80
CA ALA A 153 -2.65 -9.02 3.96
C ALA A 153 -2.29 -10.24 3.09
N ASP A 154 -1.84 -11.31 3.73
CA ASP A 154 -1.53 -12.53 3.02
C ASP A 154 -2.86 -13.13 2.53
N THR A 155 -3.08 -12.98 1.25
CA THR A 155 -4.26 -13.50 0.56
C THR A 155 -4.13 -14.98 0.25
N ASN A 156 -3.05 -15.62 0.70
CA ASN A 156 -2.83 -17.03 0.46
C ASN A 156 -3.84 -17.85 1.30
N GLU A 157 -4.67 -18.62 0.65
CA GLU A 157 -5.75 -19.42 1.27
C GLU A 157 -5.23 -20.33 2.39
N SER A 158 -3.97 -20.76 2.33
CA SER A 158 -3.32 -21.57 3.35
C SER A 158 -3.07 -20.82 4.68
N ASN A 159 -3.08 -19.48 4.69
CA ASN A 159 -2.85 -18.63 5.86
C ASN A 159 -4.04 -17.74 6.22
N ALA A 160 -5.25 -18.11 5.80
CA ALA A 160 -6.47 -17.36 6.10
C ALA A 160 -6.68 -17.09 7.60
N ALA A 161 -6.13 -17.93 8.48
CA ALA A 161 -6.16 -17.73 9.92
C ALA A 161 -5.41 -16.46 10.38
N ASN A 162 -4.39 -16.03 9.63
CA ASN A 162 -3.58 -14.85 9.95
C ASN A 162 -3.94 -13.63 9.11
N SER A 163 -4.92 -13.74 8.21
CA SER A 163 -5.36 -12.61 7.39
C SER A 163 -6.13 -11.59 8.24
N ILE A 164 -5.60 -10.37 8.33
CA ILE A 164 -6.26 -9.25 9.03
C ILE A 164 -7.64 -8.99 8.42
N VAL A 165 -7.75 -9.02 7.08
CA VAL A 165 -9.02 -8.80 6.37
C VAL A 165 -10.05 -9.85 6.74
N ALA A 166 -9.68 -11.14 6.67
CA ALA A 166 -10.59 -12.22 7.01
C ALA A 166 -11.00 -12.21 8.49
N ASN A 167 -10.05 -11.92 9.38
CA ASN A 167 -10.31 -11.86 10.81
C ASN A 167 -11.20 -10.65 11.18
N THR A 168 -11.00 -9.50 10.54
CA THR A 168 -11.84 -8.32 10.75
C THR A 168 -13.31 -8.59 10.39
N VAL A 169 -13.56 -9.31 9.28
CA VAL A 169 -14.92 -9.68 8.86
C VAL A 169 -15.54 -10.74 9.78
N LYS A 170 -14.73 -11.67 10.29
CA LYS A 170 -15.18 -12.78 11.14
C LYS A 170 -15.29 -12.41 12.62
N PHE A 171 -14.76 -11.27 13.03
CA PHE A 171 -14.74 -10.90 14.44
C PHE A 171 -16.15 -10.65 14.98
N TYR A 172 -16.36 -10.95 16.24
CA TYR A 172 -17.68 -10.89 16.85
C TYR A 172 -18.10 -9.43 17.08
N PRO A 173 -19.24 -8.98 16.52
CA PRO A 173 -19.68 -7.59 16.60
C PRO A 173 -20.11 -7.18 18.03
N VAL A 174 -20.12 -8.11 18.97
CA VAL A 174 -20.56 -7.95 20.34
C VAL A 174 -19.47 -7.46 21.30
N TYR A 175 -18.21 -7.44 20.89
CA TYR A 175 -17.12 -6.95 21.73
C TYR A 175 -16.92 -5.45 21.54
N PRO A 176 -16.89 -4.65 22.62
CA PRO A 176 -16.55 -3.24 22.51
C PRO A 176 -15.06 -3.06 22.22
N LEU A 177 -14.73 -1.92 21.64
CA LEU A 177 -13.34 -1.44 21.58
C LEU A 177 -12.94 -0.96 22.98
N THR A 178 -11.87 -1.51 23.53
CA THR A 178 -11.28 -1.11 24.83
C THR A 178 -10.17 -0.10 24.63
#